data_57329a4facbcb520fe63ac21035593bd
#
_entry.id   57329a4facbcb520fe63ac21035593bd
#
_cell.length_a   1.000
_cell.length_b   1.000
_cell.length_c   1.000
_cell.angle_alpha   90.00
_cell.angle_beta   90.00
_cell.angle_gamma   90.00
#
_symmetry.space_group_name_H-M   'P 1'
#
loop_
_entity.id
_entity.type
_entity.pdbx_description
1 polymer ?
#
loop_
_entity_poly.entity_id
_entity_poly.type
_entity_poly.pdbx_seq_one_letter_code
_entity_poly.pdbx_strand_id
1 'polypeptide(L)'
;MEFALTEEQLMIRESAEGFLAAKSDSAAVREAMATELGYDMALWQSVCEEMFWHAVHIPEEYGGLGLGYVEVAVVMEQMGHRLLCSPYFATVCFGVNALLMAGSDSQKAKWCAEIVEGKTATLAFSGGGRDWSDKSVTAQFTKNGDGVELTGEYHYVVDGHSAEILVVAARDSESGELALFVLPADTEGVQRAWTPTMDQTRKLATLSFDNVSLSVEHQLEGNDLERVLDLARIALAAEQCGGAQAILSQSVEYVQEREQFGRTIASFQSIKHKAADMTLQAEVARSAVYYGACVAQEVLAGSEGDLQVASELLEAASMAKAYCSDAYFFNAGCGLQMHGGVGFTWEYDVHLYFKRAKSSESLLGDGAWNRERIASQLLDEGAAS
;
A
#
# COMPACT_ATOMS: atom_id res chain seq x y z
N MET A 1 -11.17 13.53 -18.99
CA MET A 1 -10.35 13.33 -17.77
C MET A 1 -9.34 14.46 -17.73
N GLU A 2 -9.42 15.35 -16.75
CA GLU A 2 -8.39 16.38 -16.54
C GLU A 2 -7.24 15.75 -15.78
N PHE A 3 -6.02 15.78 -16.35
CA PHE A 3 -4.81 15.22 -15.73
C PHE A 3 -4.13 16.23 -14.77
N ALA A 4 -4.92 16.99 -14.03
CA ALA A 4 -4.44 17.94 -13.03
C ALA A 4 -5.24 17.79 -11.75
N LEU A 5 -4.55 17.87 -10.60
CA LEU A 5 -5.20 17.89 -9.31
C LEU A 5 -6.11 19.11 -9.19
N THR A 6 -7.29 18.93 -8.58
CA THR A 6 -8.18 20.05 -8.21
C THR A 6 -7.53 20.95 -7.16
N GLU A 7 -8.07 22.14 -6.95
CA GLU A 7 -7.58 23.04 -5.88
C GLU A 7 -7.66 22.38 -4.50
N GLU A 8 -8.72 21.62 -4.23
CA GLU A 8 -8.90 20.86 -2.98
C GLU A 8 -7.84 19.76 -2.81
N GLN A 9 -7.56 19.00 -3.87
CA GLN A 9 -6.52 17.98 -3.85
C GLN A 9 -5.11 18.59 -3.68
N LEU A 10 -4.87 19.76 -4.26
CA LEU A 10 -3.63 20.51 -4.04
C LEU A 10 -3.50 20.96 -2.57
N MET A 11 -4.59 21.42 -1.95
CA MET A 11 -4.60 21.78 -0.53
C MET A 11 -4.33 20.56 0.36
N ILE A 12 -4.90 19.40 0.06
CA ILE A 12 -4.63 18.14 0.78
C ILE A 12 -3.14 17.77 0.65
N ARG A 13 -2.56 17.87 -0.55
CA ARG A 13 -1.14 17.61 -0.78
C ARG A 13 -0.24 18.53 0.04
N GLU A 14 -0.49 19.84 0.00
CA GLU A 14 0.29 20.84 0.75
C GLU A 14 0.17 20.64 2.26
N SER A 15 -1.04 20.32 2.74
CA SER A 15 -1.29 19.99 4.15
C SER A 15 -0.52 18.74 4.57
N ALA A 16 -0.53 17.68 3.73
CA ALA A 16 0.18 16.43 3.98
C ALA A 16 1.70 16.65 3.98
N GLU A 17 2.22 17.41 3.03
CA GLU A 17 3.64 17.76 2.97
C GLU A 17 4.08 18.50 4.22
N GLY A 18 3.32 19.52 4.65
CA GLY A 18 3.62 20.32 5.85
C GLY A 18 3.56 19.49 7.13
N PHE A 19 2.51 18.69 7.31
CA PHE A 19 2.35 17.82 8.48
C PHE A 19 3.48 16.80 8.58
N LEU A 20 3.76 16.08 7.50
CA LEU A 20 4.79 15.04 7.48
C LEU A 20 6.21 15.62 7.57
N ALA A 21 6.45 16.82 7.03
CA ALA A 21 7.72 17.50 7.23
C ALA A 21 8.00 17.83 8.70
N ALA A 22 6.96 18.13 9.47
CA ALA A 22 7.07 18.45 10.89
C ALA A 22 7.13 17.22 11.81
N LYS A 23 6.50 16.11 11.42
CA LYS A 23 6.25 14.93 12.28
C LYS A 23 7.02 13.67 11.90
N SER A 24 7.50 13.56 10.64
CA SER A 24 8.19 12.38 10.11
C SER A 24 9.53 12.78 9.49
N ASP A 25 10.41 13.32 10.31
CA ASP A 25 11.81 13.54 9.92
C ASP A 25 12.63 12.24 10.00
N SER A 26 13.90 12.31 9.58
CA SER A 26 14.83 11.16 9.61
C SER A 26 14.95 10.52 11.00
N ALA A 27 14.95 11.32 12.07
CA ALA A 27 15.08 10.82 13.43
C ALA A 27 13.82 10.05 13.84
N ALA A 28 12.63 10.60 13.58
CA ALA A 28 11.35 9.96 13.85
C ALA A 28 11.18 8.63 13.08
N VAL A 29 11.56 8.59 11.80
CA VAL A 29 11.55 7.35 11.02
C VAL A 29 12.46 6.30 11.62
N ARG A 30 13.69 6.67 12.02
CA ARG A 30 14.68 5.76 12.63
C ARG A 30 14.25 5.24 13.98
N GLU A 31 13.60 6.07 14.80
CA GLU A 31 13.04 5.68 16.08
C GLU A 31 11.88 4.70 15.89
N ALA A 32 10.92 5.03 15.04
CA ALA A 32 9.76 4.18 14.76
C ALA A 32 10.16 2.81 14.19
N MET A 33 11.03 2.78 13.17
CA MET A 33 11.46 1.53 12.54
C MET A 33 12.23 0.60 13.46
N ALA A 34 12.86 1.13 14.52
CA ALA A 34 13.62 0.35 15.50
C ALA A 34 12.73 -0.40 16.51
N THR A 35 11.46 -0.01 16.64
CA THR A 35 10.51 -0.65 17.52
C THR A 35 9.90 -1.91 16.89
N GLU A 36 9.40 -2.84 17.71
CA GLU A 36 8.63 -3.99 17.22
C GLU A 36 7.29 -3.53 16.62
N LEU A 37 6.64 -2.54 17.24
CA LEU A 37 5.40 -1.95 16.74
C LEU A 37 5.56 -1.38 15.32
N GLY A 38 6.69 -0.73 15.03
CA GLY A 38 7.03 -0.22 13.71
C GLY A 38 6.50 1.17 13.39
N TYR A 39 5.80 1.82 14.32
CA TYR A 39 5.31 3.19 14.18
C TYR A 39 5.17 3.88 15.54
N ASP A 40 5.01 5.19 15.52
CA ASP A 40 4.71 6.00 16.71
C ASP A 40 3.19 6.13 16.88
N MET A 41 2.67 5.67 18.03
CA MET A 41 1.23 5.74 18.34
C MET A 41 0.73 7.19 18.44
N ALA A 42 1.54 8.13 18.94
CA ALA A 42 1.13 9.53 19.02
C ALA A 42 1.02 10.16 17.63
N LEU A 43 1.93 9.78 16.71
CA LEU A 43 1.83 10.19 15.32
C LEU A 43 0.59 9.58 14.64
N TRP A 44 0.29 8.29 14.89
CA TRP A 44 -0.93 7.67 14.38
C TRP A 44 -2.18 8.37 14.90
N GLN A 45 -2.21 8.69 16.19
CA GLN A 45 -3.31 9.47 16.79
C GLN A 45 -3.46 10.85 16.13
N SER A 46 -2.37 11.57 15.88
CA SER A 46 -2.40 12.84 15.15
C SER A 46 -2.92 12.67 13.71
N VAL A 47 -2.56 11.60 13.01
CA VAL A 47 -3.11 11.25 11.68
C VAL A 47 -4.62 11.04 11.74
N CYS A 48 -5.12 10.43 12.82
CA CYS A 48 -6.55 10.19 13.00
C CYS A 48 -7.30 11.45 13.43
N GLU A 49 -6.83 12.17 14.45
CA GLU A 49 -7.59 13.25 15.10
C GLU A 49 -7.42 14.62 14.43
N GLU A 50 -6.20 14.91 13.90
CA GLU A 50 -5.91 16.20 13.29
C GLU A 50 -6.15 16.19 11.77
N MET A 51 -5.79 15.07 11.11
CA MET A 51 -5.79 14.98 9.65
C MET A 51 -6.94 14.16 9.06
N PHE A 52 -7.55 13.28 9.84
CA PHE A 52 -8.62 12.35 9.42
C PHE A 52 -8.28 11.49 8.20
N TRP A 53 -7.00 11.28 7.91
CA TRP A 53 -6.58 10.52 6.72
C TRP A 53 -6.97 9.05 6.77
N HIS A 54 -7.05 8.44 7.96
CA HIS A 54 -7.49 7.06 8.16
C HIS A 54 -8.93 6.80 7.68
N ALA A 55 -9.74 7.84 7.58
CA ALA A 55 -11.13 7.80 7.17
C ALA A 55 -11.41 8.56 5.85
N VAL A 56 -10.37 8.87 5.07
CA VAL A 56 -10.43 9.77 3.91
C VAL A 56 -11.48 9.34 2.88
N HIS A 57 -11.55 8.06 2.51
CA HIS A 57 -12.48 7.54 1.51
C HIS A 57 -13.59 6.64 2.10
N ILE A 58 -13.70 6.56 3.42
CA ILE A 58 -14.87 5.98 4.06
C ILE A 58 -16.06 6.92 3.81
N PRO A 59 -17.22 6.42 3.32
CA PRO A 59 -18.41 7.22 3.12
C PRO A 59 -18.87 7.94 4.40
N GLU A 60 -19.46 9.14 4.24
CA GLU A 60 -19.96 9.96 5.36
C GLU A 60 -21.01 9.20 6.21
N GLU A 61 -21.82 8.36 5.59
CA GLU A 61 -22.82 7.53 6.29
C GLU A 61 -22.21 6.53 7.28
N TYR A 62 -20.92 6.17 7.11
CA TYR A 62 -20.16 5.32 8.03
C TYR A 62 -19.16 6.13 8.88
N GLY A 63 -19.27 7.47 8.89
CA GLY A 63 -18.47 8.38 9.72
C GLY A 63 -17.17 8.86 9.10
N GLY A 64 -16.90 8.56 7.83
CA GLY A 64 -15.72 9.02 7.12
C GLY A 64 -15.86 10.41 6.48
N LEU A 65 -14.86 10.80 5.68
CA LEU A 65 -14.88 12.08 4.95
C LEU A 65 -15.57 11.98 3.57
N GLY A 66 -15.85 10.79 3.05
CA GLY A 66 -16.49 10.60 1.75
C GLY A 66 -15.69 11.14 0.57
N LEU A 67 -14.37 11.33 0.72
CA LEU A 67 -13.49 11.78 -0.36
C LEU A 67 -13.16 10.61 -1.29
N GLY A 68 -12.44 10.88 -2.39
CA GLY A 68 -12.15 9.88 -3.40
C GLY A 68 -10.81 9.16 -3.21
N TYR A 69 -10.53 8.25 -4.14
CA TYR A 69 -9.27 7.49 -4.12
C TYR A 69 -8.07 8.31 -4.64
N VAL A 70 -8.34 9.42 -5.34
CA VAL A 70 -7.30 10.38 -5.72
C VAL A 70 -6.68 11.01 -4.47
N GLU A 71 -7.49 11.36 -3.48
CA GLU A 71 -7.03 11.90 -2.20
C GLU A 71 -6.21 10.87 -1.41
N VAL A 72 -6.62 9.58 -1.43
CA VAL A 72 -5.80 8.48 -0.87
C VAL A 72 -4.42 8.44 -1.55
N ALA A 73 -4.38 8.51 -2.87
CA ALA A 73 -3.12 8.47 -3.62
C ALA A 73 -2.23 9.68 -3.34
N VAL A 74 -2.83 10.88 -3.23
CA VAL A 74 -2.10 12.11 -2.86
C VAL A 74 -1.45 11.98 -1.47
N VAL A 75 -2.18 11.49 -0.50
CA VAL A 75 -1.64 11.26 0.87
C VAL A 75 -0.55 10.19 0.85
N MET A 76 -0.76 9.07 0.14
CA MET A 76 0.23 7.99 0.00
C MET A 76 1.52 8.46 -0.68
N GLU A 77 1.44 9.34 -1.68
CA GLU A 77 2.62 9.93 -2.32
C GLU A 77 3.45 10.71 -1.30
N GLN A 78 2.82 11.54 -0.45
CA GLN A 78 3.52 12.29 0.59
C GLN A 78 4.10 11.38 1.69
N MET A 79 3.39 10.30 2.06
CA MET A 79 3.91 9.28 2.99
C MET A 79 5.15 8.58 2.43
N GLY A 80 5.14 8.24 1.13
CA GLY A 80 6.31 7.68 0.43
C GLY A 80 7.48 8.65 0.37
N HIS A 81 7.20 9.92 0.16
CA HIS A 81 8.21 10.99 0.13
C HIS A 81 8.98 11.10 1.47
N ARG A 82 8.34 10.78 2.59
CA ARG A 82 8.91 10.89 3.94
C ARG A 82 9.28 9.53 4.56
N LEU A 83 9.18 8.42 3.84
CA LEU A 83 9.35 7.05 4.38
C LEU A 83 8.52 6.81 5.64
N LEU A 84 7.29 7.34 5.68
CA LEU A 84 6.46 7.28 6.88
C LEU A 84 6.34 5.84 7.39
N CYS A 85 6.65 5.65 8.67
CA CYS A 85 6.35 4.43 9.41
C CYS A 85 4.96 4.58 10.06
N SER A 86 3.94 3.92 9.51
CA SER A 86 2.56 4.09 9.94
C SER A 86 1.72 2.88 9.53
N PRO A 87 0.67 2.52 10.28
CA PRO A 87 -0.28 1.48 9.90
C PRO A 87 -1.27 1.94 8.81
N TYR A 88 -1.07 3.12 8.22
CA TYR A 88 -1.98 3.71 7.24
C TYR A 88 -2.21 2.80 6.04
N PHE A 89 -1.13 2.30 5.41
CA PHE A 89 -1.26 1.44 4.24
C PHE A 89 -2.05 0.16 4.53
N ALA A 90 -1.78 -0.49 5.66
CA ALA A 90 -2.52 -1.67 6.09
C ALA A 90 -3.98 -1.35 6.39
N THR A 91 -4.24 -0.27 7.12
CA THR A 91 -5.58 0.10 7.58
C THR A 91 -6.44 0.61 6.42
N VAL A 92 -5.95 1.59 5.68
CA VAL A 92 -6.73 2.30 4.66
C VAL A 92 -6.74 1.53 3.34
N CYS A 93 -5.56 1.08 2.88
CA CYS A 93 -5.45 0.51 1.53
C CYS A 93 -5.74 -0.99 1.48
N PHE A 94 -5.78 -1.69 2.63
CA PHE A 94 -6.24 -3.06 2.72
C PHE A 94 -7.54 -3.19 3.51
N GLY A 95 -7.56 -2.82 4.79
CA GLY A 95 -8.70 -3.01 5.68
C GLY A 95 -9.96 -2.29 5.21
N VAL A 96 -9.87 -0.96 5.02
CA VAL A 96 -11.02 -0.16 4.55
C VAL A 96 -11.44 -0.59 3.15
N ASN A 97 -10.50 -0.77 2.21
CA ASN A 97 -10.85 -1.23 0.86
C ASN A 97 -11.61 -2.56 0.88
N ALA A 98 -11.17 -3.53 1.70
CA ALA A 98 -11.85 -4.82 1.82
C ALA A 98 -13.27 -4.67 2.38
N LEU A 99 -13.46 -3.82 3.39
CA LEU A 99 -14.77 -3.56 3.96
C LEU A 99 -15.69 -2.86 2.96
N LEU A 100 -15.21 -1.86 2.23
CA LEU A 100 -16.01 -1.12 1.25
C LEU A 100 -16.41 -1.99 0.06
N MET A 101 -15.50 -2.87 -0.40
CA MET A 101 -15.74 -3.73 -1.56
C MET A 101 -16.55 -5.00 -1.25
N ALA A 102 -16.43 -5.54 -0.04
CA ALA A 102 -17.01 -6.85 0.29
C ALA A 102 -17.98 -6.85 1.47
N GLY A 103 -18.01 -5.81 2.29
CA GLY A 103 -18.91 -5.74 3.44
C GLY A 103 -20.34 -5.40 3.09
N SER A 104 -21.32 -5.98 3.79
CA SER A 104 -22.69 -5.48 3.80
C SER A 104 -22.79 -4.12 4.49
N ASP A 105 -23.87 -3.39 4.32
CA ASP A 105 -24.05 -2.07 4.96
C ASP A 105 -23.94 -2.15 6.48
N SER A 106 -24.43 -3.22 7.10
CA SER A 106 -24.30 -3.44 8.54
C SER A 106 -22.85 -3.72 8.97
N GLN A 107 -22.09 -4.44 8.16
CA GLN A 107 -20.67 -4.71 8.41
C GLN A 107 -19.83 -3.45 8.20
N LYS A 108 -20.09 -2.69 7.13
CA LYS A 108 -19.46 -1.38 6.91
C LYS A 108 -19.73 -0.42 8.08
N ALA A 109 -21.01 -0.29 8.49
CA ALA A 109 -21.40 0.56 9.61
C ALA A 109 -20.68 0.19 10.92
N LYS A 110 -20.49 -1.09 11.20
CA LYS A 110 -19.78 -1.57 12.39
C LYS A 110 -18.29 -1.33 12.30
N TRP A 111 -17.64 -1.90 11.28
CA TRP A 111 -16.19 -1.98 11.23
C TRP A 111 -15.53 -0.68 10.76
N CYS A 112 -16.16 0.08 9.86
CA CYS A 112 -15.67 1.40 9.51
C CYS A 112 -15.75 2.37 10.69
N ALA A 113 -16.81 2.29 11.52
CA ALA A 113 -16.90 3.12 12.72
C ALA A 113 -15.72 2.86 13.69
N GLU A 114 -15.33 1.59 13.89
CA GLU A 114 -14.18 1.25 14.72
C GLU A 114 -12.86 1.81 14.14
N ILE A 115 -12.71 1.80 12.80
CA ILE A 115 -11.55 2.40 12.13
C ILE A 115 -11.59 3.93 12.28
N VAL A 116 -12.73 4.56 12.13
CA VAL A 116 -12.91 6.03 12.33
C VAL A 116 -12.57 6.43 13.76
N GLU A 117 -12.77 5.55 14.75
CA GLU A 117 -12.33 5.75 16.13
C GLU A 117 -10.79 5.56 16.31
N GLY A 118 -10.05 5.25 15.25
CA GLY A 118 -8.59 5.13 15.24
C GLY A 118 -8.05 3.70 15.31
N LYS A 119 -8.90 2.66 15.33
CA LYS A 119 -8.42 1.27 15.28
C LYS A 119 -7.73 0.97 13.96
N THR A 120 -6.67 0.19 14.06
CA THR A 120 -5.89 -0.26 12.91
C THR A 120 -6.46 -1.55 12.33
N ALA A 121 -6.35 -1.69 10.99
CA ALA A 121 -6.82 -2.87 10.29
C ALA A 121 -5.77 -3.39 9.29
N THR A 122 -5.90 -4.64 8.86
CA THR A 122 -5.09 -5.22 7.79
C THR A 122 -5.83 -6.32 7.05
N LEU A 123 -5.26 -6.76 5.92
CA LEU A 123 -5.74 -7.89 5.12
C LEU A 123 -4.70 -9.01 5.09
N ALA A 124 -5.11 -10.21 5.46
CA ALA A 124 -4.32 -11.44 5.37
C ALA A 124 -4.88 -12.34 4.26
N PHE A 125 -4.07 -12.63 3.23
CA PHE A 125 -4.49 -13.44 2.09
C PHE A 125 -3.41 -14.37 1.55
N SER A 126 -2.14 -13.96 1.59
CA SER A 126 -1.04 -14.69 0.94
C SER A 126 -0.59 -15.90 1.75
N GLY A 127 -0.53 -17.06 1.10
CA GLY A 127 0.05 -18.31 1.65
C GLY A 127 1.59 -18.39 1.55
N GLY A 128 2.29 -17.29 1.23
CA GLY A 128 3.75 -17.21 1.28
C GLY A 128 4.49 -17.50 -0.02
N GLY A 129 3.79 -17.72 -1.13
CA GLY A 129 4.38 -17.87 -2.46
C GLY A 129 4.83 -16.57 -3.11
N ARG A 130 5.09 -16.62 -4.42
CA ARG A 130 5.37 -15.45 -5.26
C ARG A 130 4.13 -14.92 -6.00
N ASP A 131 3.02 -15.62 -5.85
CA ASP A 131 1.75 -15.22 -6.42
C ASP A 131 1.05 -14.25 -5.47
N TRP A 132 0.59 -13.15 -6.00
CA TRP A 132 -0.11 -12.09 -5.29
C TRP A 132 -1.56 -11.92 -5.78
N SER A 133 -2.12 -12.99 -6.36
CA SER A 133 -3.52 -13.10 -6.73
C SER A 133 -4.33 -13.87 -5.67
N ASP A 134 -5.62 -13.99 -5.89
CA ASP A 134 -6.52 -14.81 -5.09
C ASP A 134 -6.10 -16.30 -5.03
N LYS A 135 -5.32 -16.77 -6.04
CA LYS A 135 -4.75 -18.13 -6.07
C LYS A 135 -3.72 -18.38 -4.99
N SER A 136 -3.14 -17.34 -4.42
CA SER A 136 -2.20 -17.44 -3.30
C SER A 136 -2.87 -17.79 -1.97
N VAL A 137 -4.20 -17.73 -1.89
CA VAL A 137 -4.97 -18.06 -0.68
C VAL A 137 -4.96 -19.56 -0.45
N THR A 138 -4.25 -20.00 0.60
CA THR A 138 -4.11 -21.41 1.01
C THR A 138 -4.88 -21.75 2.27
N ALA A 139 -5.27 -20.74 3.08
CA ALA A 139 -6.09 -20.94 4.26
C ALA A 139 -7.48 -21.46 3.87
N GLN A 140 -8.06 -22.27 4.74
CA GLN A 140 -9.34 -22.93 4.51
C GLN A 140 -10.32 -22.62 5.62
N PHE A 141 -11.58 -22.64 5.28
CA PHE A 141 -12.65 -22.68 6.27
C PHE A 141 -13.59 -23.86 6.02
N THR A 142 -14.18 -24.35 7.09
CA THR A 142 -15.18 -25.41 7.07
C THR A 142 -16.44 -24.90 7.76
N LYS A 143 -17.62 -25.09 7.14
CA LYS A 143 -18.89 -24.72 7.74
C LYS A 143 -19.21 -25.66 8.91
N ASN A 144 -19.56 -25.10 10.06
CA ASN A 144 -19.87 -25.84 11.26
C ASN A 144 -21.15 -25.26 11.93
N GLY A 145 -22.28 -25.88 11.64
CA GLY A 145 -23.60 -25.38 12.10
C GLY A 145 -23.88 -23.98 11.55
N ASP A 146 -24.11 -23.01 12.46
CA ASP A 146 -24.36 -21.60 12.11
C ASP A 146 -23.07 -20.76 12.05
N GLY A 147 -21.89 -21.39 12.00
CA GLY A 147 -20.61 -20.71 11.95
C GLY A 147 -19.62 -21.39 11.01
N VAL A 148 -18.37 -20.96 11.12
CA VAL A 148 -17.24 -21.51 10.37
C VAL A 148 -16.05 -21.75 11.29
N GLU A 149 -15.23 -22.72 10.96
CA GLU A 149 -13.89 -22.93 11.53
C GLU A 149 -12.83 -22.57 10.49
N LEU A 150 -11.97 -21.61 10.83
CA LEU A 150 -10.91 -21.10 9.97
C LEU A 150 -9.56 -21.68 10.39
N THR A 151 -8.82 -22.24 9.44
CA THR A 151 -7.50 -22.81 9.67
C THR A 151 -6.56 -22.43 8.53
N GLY A 152 -5.34 -22.04 8.86
CA GLY A 152 -4.32 -21.74 7.87
C GLY A 152 -3.24 -20.80 8.37
N GLU A 153 -2.33 -20.47 7.47
CA GLU A 153 -1.21 -19.59 7.74
C GLU A 153 -1.12 -18.53 6.64
N TYR A 154 -0.84 -17.30 7.06
CA TYR A 154 -0.70 -16.15 6.17
C TYR A 154 0.67 -15.54 6.36
N HIS A 155 1.31 -15.19 5.25
CA HIS A 155 2.65 -14.62 5.22
C HIS A 155 2.65 -13.22 4.60
N TYR A 156 3.63 -12.42 4.98
CA TYR A 156 3.83 -11.06 4.47
C TYR A 156 2.65 -10.11 4.74
N VAL A 157 1.91 -10.36 5.82
CA VAL A 157 0.77 -9.53 6.22
C VAL A 157 1.31 -8.19 6.75
N VAL A 158 0.99 -7.10 6.05
CA VAL A 158 1.45 -5.76 6.43
C VAL A 158 0.83 -5.38 7.76
N ASP A 159 1.67 -5.01 8.74
CA ASP A 159 1.30 -4.65 10.11
C ASP A 159 0.41 -5.68 10.83
N GLY A 160 0.38 -6.94 10.35
CA GLY A 160 -0.47 -8.00 10.89
C GLY A 160 -0.20 -8.34 12.36
N HIS A 161 1.01 -8.07 12.87
CA HIS A 161 1.35 -8.29 14.28
C HIS A 161 0.71 -7.27 15.22
N SER A 162 0.38 -6.07 14.72
CA SER A 162 -0.10 -4.92 15.51
C SER A 162 -1.53 -4.49 15.19
N ALA A 163 -2.08 -4.86 14.03
CA ALA A 163 -3.45 -4.53 13.65
C ALA A 163 -4.47 -5.03 14.69
N GLU A 164 -5.53 -4.26 14.90
CA GLU A 164 -6.63 -4.57 15.84
C GLU A 164 -7.79 -5.27 15.15
N ILE A 165 -7.96 -5.05 13.84
CA ILE A 165 -8.98 -5.66 13.00
C ILE A 165 -8.27 -6.43 11.89
N LEU A 166 -8.64 -7.69 11.72
CA LEU A 166 -8.14 -8.55 10.65
C LEU A 166 -9.25 -8.79 9.64
N VAL A 167 -8.98 -8.49 8.37
CA VAL A 167 -9.72 -9.07 7.26
C VAL A 167 -8.89 -10.24 6.74
N VAL A 168 -9.50 -11.41 6.59
CA VAL A 168 -8.78 -12.62 6.17
C VAL A 168 -9.50 -13.30 5.01
N ALA A 169 -8.72 -13.78 4.03
CA ALA A 169 -9.24 -14.53 2.89
C ALA A 169 -9.03 -16.02 3.12
N ALA A 170 -10.06 -16.84 2.91
CA ALA A 170 -9.95 -18.29 3.00
C ALA A 170 -10.83 -18.97 1.96
N ARG A 171 -10.51 -20.24 1.64
CA ARG A 171 -11.27 -21.06 0.72
C ARG A 171 -12.13 -22.09 1.47
N ASP A 172 -13.37 -22.25 1.03
CA ASP A 172 -14.23 -23.33 1.51
C ASP A 172 -13.55 -24.69 1.23
N SER A 173 -13.36 -25.50 2.27
CA SER A 173 -12.68 -26.79 2.18
C SER A 173 -13.40 -27.81 1.29
N GLU A 174 -14.69 -27.63 1.03
CA GLU A 174 -15.49 -28.53 0.19
C GLU A 174 -15.63 -28.02 -1.24
N SER A 175 -15.98 -26.73 -1.43
CA SER A 175 -16.24 -26.16 -2.77
C SER A 175 -15.01 -25.49 -3.37
N GLY A 176 -14.03 -25.06 -2.57
CA GLY A 176 -12.89 -24.24 -2.99
C GLY A 176 -13.23 -22.76 -3.22
N GLU A 177 -14.48 -22.35 -2.99
CA GLU A 177 -14.90 -20.96 -3.14
C GLU A 177 -14.20 -20.05 -2.15
N LEU A 178 -13.79 -18.87 -2.63
CA LEU A 178 -13.17 -17.84 -1.82
C LEU A 178 -14.21 -17.10 -0.98
N ALA A 179 -13.88 -16.85 0.28
CA ALA A 179 -14.63 -15.96 1.15
C ALA A 179 -13.69 -15.04 1.93
N LEU A 180 -14.21 -13.88 2.33
CA LEU A 180 -13.52 -12.93 3.20
C LEU A 180 -14.21 -12.91 4.56
N PHE A 181 -13.41 -12.80 5.61
CA PHE A 181 -13.90 -12.74 6.99
C PHE A 181 -13.30 -11.53 7.68
N VAL A 182 -14.07 -10.87 8.55
CA VAL A 182 -13.58 -9.77 9.38
C VAL A 182 -13.72 -10.12 10.85
N LEU A 183 -12.66 -9.96 11.63
CA LEU A 183 -12.63 -10.33 13.05
C LEU A 183 -11.70 -9.44 13.86
N PRO A 184 -11.93 -9.34 15.20
CA PRO A 184 -10.95 -8.75 16.11
C PRO A 184 -9.65 -9.57 16.11
N ALA A 185 -8.52 -8.90 16.19
CA ALA A 185 -7.22 -9.57 16.12
C ALA A 185 -6.84 -10.36 17.39
N ASP A 186 -7.58 -10.17 18.49
CA ASP A 186 -7.46 -10.91 19.75
C ASP A 186 -8.41 -12.13 19.81
N THR A 187 -9.04 -12.52 18.69
CA THR A 187 -9.88 -13.71 18.61
C THR A 187 -9.10 -14.96 19.00
N GLU A 188 -9.69 -15.83 19.84
CA GLU A 188 -9.06 -17.06 20.30
C GLU A 188 -8.66 -17.96 19.13
N GLY A 189 -7.45 -18.51 19.17
CA GLY A 189 -6.87 -19.34 18.10
C GLY A 189 -6.06 -18.56 17.07
N VAL A 190 -6.07 -17.22 17.11
CA VAL A 190 -5.22 -16.38 16.25
C VAL A 190 -3.86 -16.17 16.89
N GLN A 191 -2.80 -16.52 16.17
CA GLN A 191 -1.42 -16.21 16.56
C GLN A 191 -0.79 -15.28 15.55
N ARG A 192 0.01 -14.32 16.02
CA ARG A 192 0.62 -13.28 15.20
C ARG A 192 2.07 -13.10 15.57
N ALA A 193 2.95 -13.11 14.59
CA ALA A 193 4.39 -12.92 14.79
C ALA A 193 4.94 -11.92 13.79
N TRP A 194 5.68 -10.92 14.28
CA TRP A 194 6.46 -10.06 13.42
C TRP A 194 7.52 -10.86 12.65
N THR A 195 7.63 -10.61 11.34
CA THR A 195 8.62 -11.21 10.46
C THR A 195 9.72 -10.19 10.16
N PRO A 196 10.95 -10.37 10.66
CA PRO A 196 12.07 -9.46 10.36
C PRO A 196 12.37 -9.43 8.86
N THR A 197 12.47 -8.23 8.31
CA THR A 197 12.78 -7.99 6.90
C THR A 197 13.94 -7.02 6.73
N MET A 198 14.47 -6.91 5.50
CA MET A 198 15.52 -5.96 5.17
C MET A 198 15.06 -4.50 5.31
N ASP A 199 13.83 -4.24 4.88
CA ASP A 199 13.15 -2.95 5.09
C ASP A 199 12.47 -2.97 6.46
N GLN A 200 12.94 -2.14 7.37
CA GLN A 200 12.39 -2.01 8.71
C GLN A 200 11.35 -0.89 8.82
N THR A 201 11.22 -0.07 7.79
CA THR A 201 10.27 1.04 7.78
C THR A 201 8.82 0.59 7.52
N ARG A 202 8.62 -0.68 7.09
CA ARG A 202 7.32 -1.37 7.02
C ARG A 202 7.45 -2.72 7.69
N LYS A 203 6.54 -3.02 8.62
CA LYS A 203 6.52 -4.31 9.29
C LYS A 203 5.66 -5.29 8.53
N LEU A 204 6.16 -6.51 8.42
CA LEU A 204 5.41 -7.65 7.90
C LEU A 204 5.24 -8.69 9.01
N ALA A 205 4.21 -9.49 8.92
CA ALA A 205 3.91 -10.52 9.91
C ALA A 205 3.53 -11.85 9.25
N THR A 206 3.68 -12.91 10.03
CA THR A 206 3.04 -14.21 9.80
C THR A 206 1.89 -14.34 10.77
N LEU A 207 0.71 -14.73 10.28
CA LEU A 207 -0.47 -15.02 11.07
C LEU A 207 -0.81 -16.51 10.94
N SER A 208 -1.14 -17.15 12.06
CA SER A 208 -1.57 -18.55 12.09
C SER A 208 -2.93 -18.66 12.77
N PHE A 209 -3.83 -19.40 12.16
CA PHE A 209 -5.19 -19.66 12.60
C PHE A 209 -5.34 -21.15 12.88
N ASP A 210 -5.60 -21.51 14.12
CA ASP A 210 -5.77 -22.90 14.55
C ASP A 210 -7.23 -23.14 14.97
N ASN A 211 -8.05 -23.62 14.01
CA ASN A 211 -9.48 -23.91 14.20
C ASN A 211 -10.23 -22.73 14.84
N VAL A 212 -10.01 -21.52 14.30
CA VAL A 212 -10.66 -20.30 14.80
C VAL A 212 -12.15 -20.35 14.48
N SER A 213 -12.98 -20.43 15.51
CA SER A 213 -14.43 -20.48 15.37
C SER A 213 -15.00 -19.07 15.21
N LEU A 214 -15.72 -18.85 14.11
CA LEU A 214 -16.38 -17.58 13.80
C LEU A 214 -17.87 -17.80 13.55
N SER A 215 -18.71 -16.84 13.98
CA SER A 215 -20.11 -16.82 13.56
C SER A 215 -20.23 -16.36 12.10
N VAL A 216 -21.34 -16.65 11.46
CA VAL A 216 -21.62 -16.26 10.06
C VAL A 216 -21.54 -14.74 9.85
N GLU A 217 -21.76 -13.95 10.89
CA GLU A 217 -21.68 -12.48 10.84
C GLU A 217 -20.28 -11.94 10.54
N HIS A 218 -19.25 -12.76 10.75
CA HIS A 218 -17.87 -12.41 10.44
C HIS A 218 -17.53 -12.61 8.94
N GLN A 219 -18.31 -13.42 8.21
CA GLN A 219 -18.15 -13.57 6.79
C GLN A 219 -18.67 -12.32 6.08
N LEU A 220 -17.83 -11.69 5.27
CA LEU A 220 -18.25 -10.57 4.42
C LEU A 220 -19.21 -11.07 3.33
N GLU A 221 -20.12 -10.20 2.89
CA GLU A 221 -21.10 -10.54 1.87
C GLU A 221 -20.48 -10.79 0.50
N GLY A 222 -19.48 -9.97 0.13
CA GLY A 222 -18.71 -10.08 -1.11
C GLY A 222 -17.42 -10.87 -0.92
N ASN A 223 -16.81 -11.24 -2.04
CA ASN A 223 -15.56 -12.01 -2.08
C ASN A 223 -14.53 -11.48 -3.10
N ASP A 224 -14.66 -10.23 -3.53
CA ASP A 224 -13.85 -9.64 -4.60
C ASP A 224 -12.45 -9.20 -4.11
N LEU A 225 -11.64 -10.19 -3.72
CA LEU A 225 -10.27 -9.98 -3.25
C LEU A 225 -9.40 -9.30 -4.32
N GLU A 226 -9.57 -9.65 -5.60
CA GLU A 226 -8.73 -9.10 -6.67
C GLU A 226 -8.89 -7.58 -6.81
N ARG A 227 -10.11 -7.05 -6.71
CA ARG A 227 -10.33 -5.60 -6.73
C ARG A 227 -9.70 -4.92 -5.51
N VAL A 228 -9.82 -5.52 -4.33
CA VAL A 228 -9.16 -4.99 -3.12
C VAL A 228 -7.64 -4.90 -3.32
N LEU A 229 -7.05 -5.94 -3.92
CA LEU A 229 -5.61 -5.97 -4.20
C LEU A 229 -5.21 -4.96 -5.29
N ASP A 230 -6.07 -4.73 -6.29
CA ASP A 230 -5.80 -3.74 -7.34
C ASP A 230 -5.86 -2.30 -6.80
N LEU A 231 -6.83 -1.99 -5.93
CA LEU A 231 -6.84 -0.73 -5.19
C LEU A 231 -5.55 -0.56 -4.37
N ALA A 232 -5.14 -1.58 -3.65
CA ALA A 232 -3.91 -1.53 -2.86
C ALA A 232 -2.64 -1.39 -3.73
N ARG A 233 -2.60 -1.96 -4.94
CA ARG A 233 -1.50 -1.78 -5.92
C ARG A 233 -1.38 -0.32 -6.35
N ILE A 234 -2.49 0.37 -6.60
CA ILE A 234 -2.50 1.80 -6.95
C ILE A 234 -1.98 2.64 -5.78
N ALA A 235 -2.44 2.38 -4.56
CA ALA A 235 -1.96 3.09 -3.37
C ALA A 235 -0.46 2.86 -3.11
N LEU A 236 0.02 1.61 -3.29
CA LEU A 236 1.45 1.29 -3.17
C LEU A 236 2.27 1.96 -4.28
N ALA A 237 1.74 2.05 -5.50
CA ALA A 237 2.38 2.78 -6.59
C ALA A 237 2.49 4.27 -6.28
N ALA A 238 1.50 4.87 -5.63
CA ALA A 238 1.56 6.26 -5.17
C ALA A 238 2.67 6.48 -4.13
N GLU A 239 2.81 5.58 -3.16
CA GLU A 239 3.93 5.61 -2.21
C GLU A 239 5.27 5.49 -2.92
N GLN A 240 5.40 4.56 -3.88
CA GLN A 240 6.61 4.38 -4.67
C GLN A 240 6.98 5.63 -5.48
N CYS A 241 5.98 6.31 -6.05
CA CYS A 241 6.17 7.58 -6.74
C CYS A 241 6.74 8.65 -5.81
N GLY A 242 6.18 8.80 -4.60
CA GLY A 242 6.68 9.71 -3.58
C GLY A 242 8.11 9.41 -3.16
N GLY A 243 8.44 8.13 -2.94
CA GLY A 243 9.80 7.69 -2.64
C GLY A 243 10.80 7.95 -3.77
N ALA A 244 10.39 7.73 -5.03
CA ALA A 244 11.22 8.03 -6.20
C ALA A 244 11.52 9.52 -6.34
N GLN A 245 10.54 10.38 -6.04
CA GLN A 245 10.70 11.83 -6.03
C GLN A 245 11.60 12.28 -4.88
N ALA A 246 11.44 11.74 -3.69
CA ALA A 246 12.23 12.10 -2.52
C ALA A 246 13.72 11.82 -2.74
N ILE A 247 14.06 10.62 -3.22
CA ILE A 247 15.47 10.27 -3.46
C ILE A 247 16.10 11.07 -4.61
N LEU A 248 15.31 11.46 -5.62
CA LEU A 248 15.75 12.39 -6.64
C LEU A 248 16.12 13.74 -6.02
N SER A 249 15.23 14.33 -5.22
CA SER A 249 15.42 15.63 -4.59
C SER A 249 16.64 15.64 -3.67
N GLN A 250 16.77 14.65 -2.78
CA GLN A 250 17.93 14.50 -1.89
C GLN A 250 19.24 14.30 -2.65
N SER A 251 19.21 13.55 -3.75
CA SER A 251 20.40 13.31 -4.57
C SER A 251 20.83 14.57 -5.31
N VAL A 252 19.89 15.36 -5.82
CA VAL A 252 20.17 16.64 -6.48
C VAL A 252 20.78 17.63 -5.48
N GLU A 253 20.22 17.77 -4.29
CA GLU A 253 20.74 18.61 -3.22
C GLU A 253 22.18 18.21 -2.86
N TYR A 254 22.40 16.93 -2.57
CA TYR A 254 23.73 16.41 -2.26
C TYR A 254 24.78 16.70 -3.32
N VAL A 255 24.50 16.49 -4.60
CA VAL A 255 25.49 16.71 -5.68
C VAL A 255 25.76 18.18 -5.95
N GLN A 256 24.83 19.09 -5.59
CA GLN A 256 25.03 20.53 -5.66
C GLN A 256 25.98 21.03 -4.58
N GLU A 257 26.04 20.39 -3.43
CA GLU A 257 26.89 20.76 -2.31
C GLU A 257 28.27 20.06 -2.34
N ARG A 258 28.26 18.78 -2.78
CA ARG A 258 29.48 17.95 -2.75
C ARG A 258 30.51 18.38 -3.78
N GLU A 259 31.71 18.69 -3.33
CA GLU A 259 32.84 19.03 -4.20
C GLU A 259 33.79 17.84 -4.36
N GLN A 260 34.21 17.59 -5.59
CA GLN A 260 35.33 16.71 -5.99
C GLN A 260 35.99 17.25 -7.24
N PHE A 261 37.31 17.02 -7.36
CA PHE A 261 38.12 17.51 -8.49
C PHE A 261 38.03 19.02 -8.68
N GLY A 262 37.93 19.78 -7.56
CA GLY A 262 37.93 21.25 -7.55
C GLY A 262 36.64 21.92 -8.00
N ARG A 263 35.52 21.19 -8.06
CA ARG A 263 34.18 21.69 -8.39
C ARG A 263 33.07 20.82 -7.82
N THR A 264 31.86 21.34 -7.79
CA THR A 264 30.69 20.54 -7.38
C THR A 264 30.45 19.36 -8.33
N ILE A 265 30.09 18.20 -7.79
CA ILE A 265 29.87 17.01 -8.63
C ILE A 265 28.65 17.16 -9.56
N ALA A 266 27.72 18.06 -9.24
CA ALA A 266 26.60 18.44 -10.12
C ALA A 266 27.08 19.04 -11.46
N SER A 267 28.29 19.57 -11.54
CA SER A 267 28.84 20.14 -12.79
C SER A 267 29.20 19.10 -13.85
N PHE A 268 29.34 17.81 -13.46
CA PHE A 268 29.71 16.74 -14.40
C PHE A 268 28.50 16.29 -15.23
N GLN A 269 28.69 16.14 -16.54
CA GLN A 269 27.62 15.78 -17.48
C GLN A 269 26.95 14.43 -17.12
N SER A 270 27.72 13.44 -16.68
CA SER A 270 27.22 12.14 -16.27
C SER A 270 26.22 12.22 -15.09
N ILE A 271 26.45 13.14 -14.15
CA ILE A 271 25.57 13.39 -13.02
C ILE A 271 24.28 14.10 -13.48
N LYS A 272 24.44 15.13 -14.35
CA LYS A 272 23.27 15.84 -14.91
C LYS A 272 22.34 14.91 -15.70
N HIS A 273 22.89 14.02 -16.54
CA HIS A 273 22.12 13.06 -17.31
C HIS A 273 21.39 12.07 -16.38
N LYS A 274 22.09 11.58 -15.36
CA LYS A 274 21.47 10.68 -14.36
C LYS A 274 20.32 11.35 -13.63
N ALA A 275 20.46 12.61 -13.19
CA ALA A 275 19.37 13.36 -12.56
C ALA A 275 18.19 13.57 -13.53
N ALA A 276 18.46 13.85 -14.81
CA ALA A 276 17.42 13.95 -15.82
C ALA A 276 16.67 12.63 -16.04
N ASP A 277 17.38 11.50 -16.10
CA ASP A 277 16.76 10.17 -16.21
C ASP A 277 15.88 9.86 -14.98
N MET A 278 16.37 10.18 -13.77
CA MET A 278 15.59 10.02 -12.52
C MET A 278 14.32 10.87 -12.52
N THR A 279 14.41 12.11 -13.06
CA THR A 279 13.24 13.01 -13.21
C THR A 279 12.19 12.40 -14.14
N LEU A 280 12.62 11.90 -15.31
CA LEU A 280 11.72 11.23 -16.25
C LEU A 280 11.00 10.04 -15.62
N GLN A 281 11.70 9.22 -14.84
CA GLN A 281 11.12 8.09 -14.13
C GLN A 281 10.04 8.55 -13.13
N ALA A 282 10.33 9.57 -12.31
CA ALA A 282 9.39 10.08 -11.31
C ALA A 282 8.14 10.71 -11.95
N GLU A 283 8.29 11.49 -13.01
CA GLU A 283 7.16 12.17 -13.67
C GLU A 283 6.22 11.19 -14.41
N VAL A 284 6.79 10.19 -15.09
CA VAL A 284 5.96 9.15 -15.72
C VAL A 284 5.26 8.29 -14.66
N ALA A 285 5.94 7.96 -13.55
CA ALA A 285 5.33 7.25 -12.42
C ALA A 285 4.13 8.02 -11.86
N ARG A 286 4.26 9.33 -11.66
CA ARG A 286 3.16 10.20 -11.18
C ARG A 286 1.96 10.17 -12.13
N SER A 287 2.19 10.19 -13.44
CA SER A 287 1.12 10.12 -14.43
C SER A 287 0.36 8.79 -14.37
N ALA A 288 1.09 7.67 -14.20
CA ALA A 288 0.49 6.34 -14.07
C ALA A 288 -0.32 6.21 -12.76
N VAL A 289 0.19 6.73 -11.64
CA VAL A 289 -0.50 6.76 -10.35
C VAL A 289 -1.80 7.57 -10.46
N TYR A 290 -1.74 8.75 -11.05
CA TYR A 290 -2.90 9.61 -11.14
C TYR A 290 -4.01 8.98 -11.98
N TYR A 291 -3.66 8.39 -13.14
CA TYR A 291 -4.61 7.63 -13.94
C TYR A 291 -5.24 6.48 -13.12
N GLY A 292 -4.40 5.67 -12.47
CA GLY A 292 -4.89 4.57 -11.62
C GLY A 292 -5.82 5.03 -10.51
N ALA A 293 -5.50 6.14 -9.85
CA ALA A 293 -6.33 6.69 -8.78
C ALA A 293 -7.70 7.18 -9.28
N CYS A 294 -7.77 7.77 -10.47
CA CYS A 294 -9.05 8.15 -11.09
C CYS A 294 -9.91 6.92 -11.41
N VAL A 295 -9.32 5.86 -11.97
CA VAL A 295 -10.05 4.60 -12.23
C VAL A 295 -10.53 3.96 -10.92
N ALA A 296 -9.67 3.91 -9.89
CA ALA A 296 -10.03 3.40 -8.57
C ALA A 296 -11.20 4.16 -7.94
N GLN A 297 -11.24 5.47 -8.12
CA GLN A 297 -12.33 6.31 -7.63
C GLN A 297 -13.67 5.99 -8.32
N GLU A 298 -13.66 5.76 -9.64
CA GLU A 298 -14.87 5.36 -10.39
C GLU A 298 -15.40 3.99 -9.91
N VAL A 299 -14.50 3.03 -9.63
CA VAL A 299 -14.87 1.72 -9.07
C VAL A 299 -15.55 1.85 -7.71
N LEU A 300 -14.96 2.64 -6.81
CA LEU A 300 -15.51 2.84 -5.45
C LEU A 300 -16.81 3.65 -5.44
N ALA A 301 -17.04 4.49 -6.45
CA ALA A 301 -18.30 5.24 -6.59
C ALA A 301 -19.50 4.39 -7.03
N GLY A 302 -19.33 3.06 -7.18
CA GLY A 302 -20.44 2.14 -7.39
C GLY A 302 -20.83 1.91 -8.85
N SER A 303 -19.90 1.98 -9.79
CA SER A 303 -20.08 1.39 -11.14
C SER A 303 -20.11 -0.15 -11.05
N GLU A 304 -20.83 -0.67 -10.04
CA GLU A 304 -20.93 -2.10 -9.75
C GLU A 304 -21.58 -2.85 -10.92
N GLY A 305 -20.89 -3.90 -11.37
CA GLY A 305 -21.39 -4.79 -12.42
C GLY A 305 -20.93 -4.46 -13.83
N ASP A 306 -20.20 -3.38 -14.06
CA ASP A 306 -19.59 -3.10 -15.35
C ASP A 306 -18.25 -3.86 -15.48
N LEU A 307 -18.26 -4.93 -16.29
CA LEU A 307 -17.07 -5.72 -16.60
C LEU A 307 -15.95 -4.86 -17.22
N GLN A 308 -16.30 -3.79 -17.90
CA GLN A 308 -15.36 -2.85 -18.49
C GLN A 308 -14.61 -2.08 -17.40
N VAL A 309 -15.31 -1.62 -16.37
CA VAL A 309 -14.69 -0.89 -15.24
C VAL A 309 -13.76 -1.80 -14.43
N ALA A 310 -14.14 -3.07 -14.22
CA ALA A 310 -13.29 -4.05 -13.57
C ALA A 310 -12.01 -4.36 -14.36
N SER A 311 -12.14 -4.51 -15.68
CA SER A 311 -11.02 -4.72 -16.60
C SER A 311 -10.08 -3.51 -16.62
N GLU A 312 -10.62 -2.29 -16.64
CA GLU A 312 -9.84 -1.05 -16.59
C GLU A 312 -9.08 -0.89 -15.25
N LEU A 313 -9.68 -1.29 -14.12
CA LEU A 313 -9.00 -1.27 -12.81
C LEU A 313 -7.78 -2.19 -12.81
N LEU A 314 -7.92 -3.44 -13.28
CA LEU A 314 -6.81 -4.39 -13.38
C LEU A 314 -5.67 -3.83 -14.20
N GLU A 315 -5.98 -3.27 -15.38
CA GLU A 315 -4.99 -2.69 -16.31
C GLU A 315 -4.30 -1.49 -15.65
N ALA A 316 -5.06 -0.53 -15.12
CA ALA A 316 -4.53 0.68 -14.49
C ALA A 316 -3.67 0.38 -13.26
N ALA A 317 -4.12 -0.52 -12.39
CA ALA A 317 -3.39 -0.97 -11.22
C ALA A 317 -2.08 -1.67 -11.58
N SER A 318 -2.13 -2.57 -12.57
CA SER A 318 -0.95 -3.30 -13.03
C SER A 318 0.06 -2.40 -13.73
N MET A 319 -0.39 -1.43 -14.54
CA MET A 319 0.49 -0.43 -15.16
C MET A 319 1.17 0.45 -14.12
N ALA A 320 0.40 1.02 -13.19
CA ALA A 320 0.93 1.88 -12.14
C ALA A 320 1.95 1.13 -11.28
N LYS A 321 1.60 -0.08 -10.79
CA LYS A 321 2.48 -0.88 -9.95
C LYS A 321 3.75 -1.33 -10.67
N ALA A 322 3.65 -1.78 -11.92
CA ALA A 322 4.81 -2.20 -12.70
C ALA A 322 5.79 -1.05 -12.90
N TYR A 323 5.28 0.10 -13.37
CA TYR A 323 6.14 1.24 -13.69
C TYR A 323 6.74 1.88 -12.44
N CYS A 324 5.93 2.14 -11.40
CA CYS A 324 6.40 2.77 -10.17
C CYS A 324 7.41 1.92 -9.41
N SER A 325 7.28 0.59 -9.43
CA SER A 325 8.29 -0.32 -8.86
C SER A 325 9.65 -0.17 -9.52
N ASP A 326 9.68 -0.21 -10.86
CA ASP A 326 10.91 -0.06 -11.64
C ASP A 326 11.52 1.34 -11.47
N ALA A 327 10.68 2.39 -11.52
CA ALA A 327 11.11 3.78 -11.38
C ALA A 327 11.70 4.07 -10.00
N TYR A 328 11.04 3.61 -8.92
CA TYR A 328 11.54 3.84 -7.57
C TYR A 328 12.85 3.09 -7.32
N PHE A 329 12.94 1.83 -7.73
CA PHE A 329 14.18 1.05 -7.57
C PHE A 329 15.33 1.62 -8.40
N PHE A 330 15.05 2.08 -9.63
CA PHE A 330 16.02 2.80 -10.46
C PHE A 330 16.53 4.08 -9.79
N ASN A 331 15.60 4.94 -9.32
CA ASN A 331 15.94 6.19 -8.67
C ASN A 331 16.73 5.95 -7.37
N ALA A 332 16.33 4.98 -6.56
CA ALA A 332 17.03 4.62 -5.32
C ALA A 332 18.45 4.11 -5.59
N GLY A 333 18.64 3.29 -6.63
CA GLY A 333 19.95 2.84 -7.06
C GLY A 333 20.85 3.99 -7.59
N CYS A 334 20.26 4.90 -8.37
CA CYS A 334 20.95 6.11 -8.82
C CYS A 334 21.34 7.02 -7.65
N GLY A 335 20.44 7.19 -6.67
CA GLY A 335 20.70 7.96 -5.46
C GLY A 335 21.89 7.42 -4.67
N LEU A 336 21.93 6.10 -4.42
CA LEU A 336 23.09 5.46 -3.79
C LEU A 336 24.39 5.73 -4.56
N GLN A 337 24.36 5.61 -5.88
CA GLN A 337 25.53 5.84 -6.70
C GLN A 337 25.99 7.31 -6.67
N MET A 338 25.06 8.27 -6.67
CA MET A 338 25.37 9.71 -6.61
C MET A 338 25.96 10.11 -5.27
N HIS A 339 25.53 9.49 -4.16
CA HIS A 339 26.10 9.69 -2.83
C HIS A 339 27.43 8.94 -2.65
N GLY A 340 27.67 7.88 -3.42
CA GLY A 340 28.86 7.04 -3.28
C GLY A 340 28.89 6.32 -1.93
N GLY A 341 30.09 6.21 -1.32
CA GLY A 341 30.26 5.45 -0.08
C GLY A 341 29.39 5.90 1.10
N VAL A 342 29.09 7.19 1.18
CA VAL A 342 28.25 7.72 2.28
C VAL A 342 26.78 7.31 2.16
N GLY A 343 26.28 7.00 0.96
CA GLY A 343 24.91 6.56 0.74
C GLY A 343 24.55 5.26 1.46
N PHE A 344 25.54 4.44 1.86
CA PHE A 344 25.35 3.21 2.65
C PHE A 344 25.56 3.41 4.16
N THR A 345 25.95 4.60 4.58
CA THR A 345 26.17 4.89 6.00
C THR A 345 24.87 5.32 6.70
N TRP A 346 24.84 5.15 8.01
CA TRP A 346 23.69 5.59 8.82
C TRP A 346 23.60 7.13 8.97
N GLU A 347 24.53 7.86 8.41
CA GLU A 347 24.51 9.35 8.38
C GLU A 347 23.50 9.89 7.36
N TYR A 348 23.11 9.06 6.35
CA TYR A 348 22.19 9.42 5.27
C TYR A 348 21.04 8.42 5.20
N ASP A 349 19.87 8.86 4.73
CA ASP A 349 18.67 8.03 4.61
C ASP A 349 18.57 7.29 3.26
N VAL A 350 19.50 7.52 2.35
CA VAL A 350 19.48 6.97 0.98
C VAL A 350 19.32 5.45 0.97
N HIS A 351 19.99 4.75 1.89
CA HIS A 351 19.88 3.30 2.01
C HIS A 351 18.51 2.84 2.55
N LEU A 352 17.78 3.69 3.29
CA LEU A 352 16.42 3.40 3.74
C LEU A 352 15.46 3.44 2.55
N TYR A 353 15.55 4.47 1.69
CA TYR A 353 14.80 4.53 0.44
C TYR A 353 15.10 3.35 -0.47
N PHE A 354 16.35 2.92 -0.57
CA PHE A 354 16.72 1.74 -1.37
C PHE A 354 16.09 0.45 -0.84
N LYS A 355 16.09 0.26 0.48
CA LYS A 355 15.45 -0.91 1.12
C LYS A 355 13.93 -0.88 0.94
N ARG A 356 13.29 0.29 1.12
CA ARG A 356 11.85 0.47 0.89
C ARG A 356 11.50 0.24 -0.58
N ALA A 357 12.28 0.74 -1.52
CA ALA A 357 12.09 0.50 -2.95
C ALA A 357 12.10 -0.99 -3.27
N LYS A 358 13.08 -1.75 -2.74
CA LYS A 358 13.17 -3.20 -2.98
C LYS A 358 12.05 -3.99 -2.31
N SER A 359 11.66 -3.61 -1.11
CA SER A 359 10.53 -4.21 -0.40
C SER A 359 9.20 -3.96 -1.12
N SER A 360 8.94 -2.70 -1.50
CA SER A 360 7.73 -2.30 -2.21
C SER A 360 7.65 -2.86 -3.63
N GLU A 361 8.80 -3.08 -4.31
CA GLU A 361 8.84 -3.76 -5.61
C GLU A 361 8.24 -5.16 -5.51
N SER A 362 8.59 -5.92 -4.47
CA SER A 362 8.17 -7.31 -4.30
C SER A 362 6.73 -7.45 -3.79
N LEU A 363 6.26 -6.50 -2.96
CA LEU A 363 4.92 -6.52 -2.37
C LEU A 363 3.85 -6.30 -3.47
N LEU A 364 2.81 -7.14 -3.49
CA LEU A 364 1.72 -7.14 -4.47
C LEU A 364 2.17 -7.40 -5.93
N GLY A 365 3.30 -8.08 -6.10
CA GLY A 365 3.88 -8.44 -7.38
C GLY A 365 4.88 -7.41 -7.89
N ASP A 366 6.00 -7.90 -8.44
CA ASP A 366 7.01 -7.06 -9.08
C ASP A 366 6.56 -6.57 -10.46
N GLY A 367 7.40 -5.76 -11.11
CA GLY A 367 7.10 -5.22 -12.43
C GLY A 367 6.86 -6.29 -13.50
N ALA A 368 7.55 -7.43 -13.43
CA ALA A 368 7.36 -8.54 -14.37
C ALA A 368 6.01 -9.23 -14.15
N TRP A 369 5.67 -9.51 -12.90
CA TRP A 369 4.39 -10.14 -12.54
C TRP A 369 3.19 -9.27 -12.95
N ASN A 370 3.25 -7.96 -12.70
CA ASN A 370 2.17 -7.04 -13.10
C ASN A 370 2.06 -6.87 -14.63
N ARG A 371 3.19 -6.90 -15.38
CA ARG A 371 3.15 -6.92 -16.86
C ARG A 371 2.52 -8.20 -17.41
N GLU A 372 2.74 -9.35 -16.76
CA GLU A 372 2.11 -10.61 -17.14
C GLU A 372 0.58 -10.56 -16.99
N ARG A 373 0.07 -9.89 -15.94
CA ARG A 373 -1.38 -9.67 -15.78
C ARG A 373 -1.97 -8.88 -16.97
N ILE A 374 -1.29 -7.81 -17.40
CA ILE A 374 -1.70 -7.04 -18.57
C ILE A 374 -1.63 -7.90 -19.83
N ALA A 375 -0.56 -8.66 -20.00
CA ALA A 375 -0.38 -9.52 -21.18
C ALA A 375 -1.46 -10.60 -21.27
N SER A 376 -1.78 -11.26 -20.16
CA SER A 376 -2.87 -12.25 -20.11
C SER A 376 -4.21 -11.64 -20.48
N GLN A 377 -4.54 -10.45 -19.97
CA GLN A 377 -5.78 -9.76 -20.33
C GLN A 377 -5.84 -9.43 -21.83
N LEU A 378 -4.77 -8.89 -22.39
CA LEU A 378 -4.72 -8.47 -23.79
C LEU A 378 -4.69 -9.64 -24.80
N LEU A 379 -4.07 -10.76 -24.42
CA LEU A 379 -3.78 -11.84 -25.36
C LEU A 379 -4.70 -13.06 -25.17
N ASP A 380 -5.08 -13.37 -23.95
CA ASP A 380 -5.88 -14.56 -23.66
C ASP A 380 -7.38 -14.27 -23.76
N GLU A 381 -7.85 -13.12 -23.34
CA GLU A 381 -9.25 -12.70 -23.50
C GLU A 381 -9.59 -12.32 -24.94
N GLY A 382 -8.63 -11.79 -25.71
CA GLY A 382 -8.79 -11.49 -27.15
C GLY A 382 -8.91 -12.72 -28.04
N ALA A 383 -8.56 -13.92 -27.57
CA ALA A 383 -8.68 -15.17 -28.30
C ALA A 383 -10.08 -15.83 -28.17
N ALA A 384 -10.93 -15.32 -27.27
CA ALA A 384 -12.29 -15.83 -27.01
C ALA A 384 -13.40 -15.03 -27.72
N SER A 385 -13.07 -13.98 -28.47
CA SER A 385 -13.96 -13.18 -29.31
C SER A 385 -13.73 -13.48 -30.80
#